data_5a672681a26c8fb324fb540975ed8fb4
#
_entry.id   5a672681a26c8fb324fb540975ed8fb4
#
_cell.length_a   1.000
_cell.length_b   1.000
_cell.length_c   1.000
_cell.angle_alpha   90.00
_cell.angle_beta   90.00
_cell.angle_gamma   90.00
#
_symmetry.space_group_name_H-M   'P 1'
#
loop_
_entity.id
_entity.type
_entity.pdbx_description
1 polymer ?
#
loop_
_entity_poly.entity_id
_entity_poly.type
_entity_poly.pdbx_seq_one_letter_code
_entity_poly.pdbx_strand_id
1 'polypeptide(L)'
;MKQYQIRSILIGCMLLCLTGCTANSEKKRDVLRVGVVLYTQDDPFINALTDCLKEDLAGYESDSLKVIMTVRDGKNDQKIQNEVVKEMLDAGCEILAVDLVDRTEPSNIIKMA
;
A
#
# COMPACT_ATOMS: atom_id res chain seq x y z
N MET A 1 62.81 -5.57 21.62
CA MET A 1 61.78 -4.53 21.93
C MET A 1 60.84 -4.21 20.76
N LYS A 2 61.16 -4.44 19.53
CA LYS A 2 60.22 -4.13 18.41
C LYS A 2 59.06 -5.13 18.23
N GLN A 3 59.18 -6.36 18.69
CA GLN A 3 58.13 -7.37 18.51
C GLN A 3 56.92 -7.22 19.46
N TYR A 4 57.05 -6.61 20.58
CA TYR A 4 55.97 -6.41 21.54
C TYR A 4 55.00 -5.31 21.10
N GLN A 5 55.47 -4.31 20.37
CA GLN A 5 54.66 -3.19 19.87
C GLN A 5 53.71 -3.64 18.78
N ILE A 6 54.08 -4.56 17.90
CA ILE A 6 53.27 -5.04 16.81
C ILE A 6 52.15 -5.95 17.33
N ARG A 7 52.40 -6.75 18.36
CA ARG A 7 51.36 -7.60 18.99
C ARG A 7 50.29 -6.79 19.73
N SER A 8 50.67 -5.70 20.39
CA SER A 8 49.71 -4.81 21.05
C SER A 8 48.81 -4.07 20.06
N ILE A 9 49.30 -3.69 18.88
CA ILE A 9 48.53 -3.02 17.83
C ILE A 9 47.56 -4.02 17.15
N LEU A 10 47.95 -5.27 16.94
CA LEU A 10 47.08 -6.29 16.39
C LEU A 10 45.93 -6.71 17.31
N ILE A 11 46.19 -6.74 18.63
CA ILE A 11 45.12 -7.03 19.63
C ILE A 11 44.16 -5.86 19.75
N GLY A 12 44.64 -4.61 19.65
CA GLY A 12 43.81 -3.41 19.66
C GLY A 12 42.88 -3.30 18.45
N CYS A 13 43.34 -3.70 17.26
CA CYS A 13 42.51 -3.71 16.05
C CYS A 13 41.43 -4.80 16.06
N MET A 14 41.66 -5.93 16.72
CA MET A 14 40.69 -7.04 16.78
C MET A 14 39.54 -6.78 17.75
N LEU A 15 39.71 -5.90 18.73
CA LEU A 15 38.64 -5.53 19.67
C LEU A 15 37.70 -4.43 19.12
N LEU A 16 38.05 -3.70 18.07
CA LEU A 16 37.22 -2.64 17.49
C LEU A 16 36.20 -3.14 16.47
N CYS A 17 36.21 -4.41 16.10
CA CYS A 17 35.28 -4.97 15.11
C CYS A 17 33.99 -5.55 15.71
N LEU A 18 33.74 -5.41 17.02
CA LEU A 18 32.56 -5.91 17.73
C LEU A 18 31.48 -4.86 17.99
N THR A 19 31.60 -3.64 17.44
CA THR A 19 30.49 -2.70 17.45
C THR A 19 29.51 -3.08 16.34
N GLY A 20 28.60 -3.95 16.75
CA GLY A 20 27.54 -4.60 16.06
C GLY A 20 26.79 -3.75 15.05
N CYS A 21 26.57 -4.31 13.91
CA CYS A 21 25.38 -4.02 13.14
C CYS A 21 24.16 -4.30 14.02
N THR A 22 23.60 -3.28 14.64
CA THR A 22 22.19 -3.28 15.00
C THR A 22 21.47 -3.25 13.67
N ALA A 23 21.20 -4.43 13.11
CA ALA A 23 20.20 -4.57 12.07
C ALA A 23 18.91 -4.07 12.69
N ASN A 24 18.56 -2.82 12.36
CA ASN A 24 17.23 -2.29 12.59
C ASN A 24 16.34 -3.19 11.71
N SER A 25 15.79 -4.23 12.30
CA SER A 25 14.76 -5.05 11.68
C SER A 25 13.54 -4.12 11.59
N GLU A 26 13.45 -3.35 10.50
CA GLU A 26 12.20 -2.68 10.16
C GLU A 26 11.14 -3.76 10.10
N LYS A 27 10.25 -3.75 11.08
CA LYS A 27 9.13 -4.68 11.14
C LYS A 27 8.31 -4.45 9.88
N LYS A 28 8.40 -5.38 8.91
CA LYS A 28 7.68 -5.30 7.64
C LYS A 28 6.19 -5.25 7.98
N ARG A 29 5.56 -4.13 7.67
CA ARG A 29 4.10 -3.99 7.82
C ARG A 29 3.43 -4.67 6.64
N ASP A 30 2.35 -5.39 6.93
CA ASP A 30 1.45 -5.88 5.89
C ASP A 30 0.78 -4.68 5.21
N VAL A 31 0.52 -4.78 3.92
CA VAL A 31 -0.09 -3.70 3.13
C VAL A 31 -1.41 -4.21 2.57
N LEU A 32 -2.52 -3.62 3.00
CA LEU A 32 -3.84 -3.82 2.43
C LEU A 32 -4.10 -2.75 1.36
N ARG A 33 -4.38 -3.16 0.13
CA ARG A 33 -4.69 -2.28 -0.99
C ARG A 33 -6.18 -2.26 -1.26
N VAL A 34 -6.81 -1.10 -1.06
CA VAL A 34 -8.23 -0.87 -1.30
C VAL A 34 -8.40 0.03 -2.51
N GLY A 35 -9.09 -0.47 -3.53
CA GLY A 35 -9.47 0.28 -4.71
C GLY A 35 -10.90 0.80 -4.58
N VAL A 36 -11.13 2.07 -4.92
CA VAL A 36 -12.45 2.68 -5.00
C VAL A 36 -12.63 3.21 -6.42
N VAL A 37 -13.63 2.71 -7.12
CA VAL A 37 -13.96 3.14 -8.48
C VAL A 37 -15.32 3.82 -8.46
N LEU A 38 -15.32 5.12 -8.74
CA LEU A 38 -16.53 5.95 -8.74
C LEU A 38 -17.16 5.94 -10.14
N TYR A 39 -18.49 6.10 -10.22
CA TYR A 39 -19.14 6.32 -11.52
C TYR A 39 -18.70 7.68 -12.10
N THR A 40 -18.50 8.70 -11.26
CA THR A 40 -17.90 9.99 -11.59
C THR A 40 -17.29 10.65 -10.36
N GLN A 41 -16.25 11.47 -10.56
CA GLN A 41 -15.71 12.36 -9.52
C GLN A 41 -16.39 13.73 -9.49
N ASP A 42 -17.33 14.00 -10.39
CA ASP A 42 -18.05 15.28 -10.43
C ASP A 42 -19.23 15.34 -9.44
N ASP A 43 -19.53 14.25 -8.72
CA ASP A 43 -20.59 14.20 -7.72
C ASP A 43 -20.06 14.55 -6.32
N PRO A 44 -20.47 15.71 -5.74
CA PRO A 44 -20.03 16.14 -4.41
C PRO A 44 -20.43 15.18 -3.29
N PHE A 45 -21.57 14.48 -3.40
CA PHE A 45 -22.02 13.51 -2.40
C PHE A 45 -21.10 12.28 -2.40
N ILE A 46 -20.77 11.77 -3.57
CA ILE A 46 -19.87 10.62 -3.71
C ILE A 46 -18.46 10.97 -3.23
N ASN A 47 -17.99 12.18 -3.51
CA ASN A 47 -16.70 12.65 -2.98
C ASN A 47 -16.70 12.71 -1.45
N ALA A 48 -17.75 13.27 -0.83
CA ALA A 48 -17.85 13.30 0.62
C ALA A 48 -17.90 11.89 1.24
N LEU A 49 -18.62 10.95 0.62
CA LEU A 49 -18.65 9.55 1.05
C LEU A 49 -17.27 8.90 0.94
N THR A 50 -16.54 9.18 -0.14
CA THR A 50 -15.19 8.69 -0.37
C THR A 50 -14.21 9.22 0.68
N ASP A 51 -14.33 10.49 1.07
CA ASP A 51 -13.49 11.09 2.11
C ASP A 51 -13.79 10.46 3.48
N CYS A 52 -15.05 10.22 3.83
CA CYS A 52 -15.41 9.48 5.05
C CYS A 52 -14.82 8.07 5.06
N LEU A 53 -14.92 7.35 3.94
CA LEU A 53 -14.32 6.01 3.82
C LEU A 53 -12.80 6.04 4.02
N LYS A 54 -12.12 7.06 3.48
CA LYS A 54 -10.69 7.23 3.65
C LYS A 54 -10.30 7.48 5.10
N GLU A 55 -11.07 8.30 5.82
CA GLU A 55 -10.86 8.54 7.25
C GLU A 55 -11.08 7.28 8.07
N ASP A 56 -12.15 6.53 7.80
CA ASP A 56 -12.45 5.25 8.47
C ASP A 56 -11.33 4.23 8.24
N LEU A 57 -10.87 4.09 7.01
CA LEU A 57 -9.78 3.16 6.65
C LEU A 57 -8.46 3.52 7.34
N ALA A 58 -8.16 4.81 7.53
CA ALA A 58 -6.99 5.25 8.28
C ALA A 58 -7.02 4.79 9.74
N GLY A 59 -8.22 4.62 10.32
CA GLY A 59 -8.40 4.09 11.67
C GLY A 59 -7.98 2.63 11.86
N TYR A 60 -7.84 1.86 10.78
CA TYR A 60 -7.36 0.47 10.81
C TYR A 60 -5.85 0.34 10.69
N GLU A 61 -5.11 1.42 10.39
CA GLU A 61 -3.66 1.39 10.34
C GLU A 61 -3.05 1.11 11.72
N SER A 62 -1.97 0.34 11.74
CA SER A 62 -1.26 -0.05 12.95
C SER A 62 0.24 -0.23 12.67
N ASP A 63 1.01 -0.60 13.69
CA ASP A 63 2.42 -0.95 13.54
C ASP A 63 2.64 -2.19 12.64
N SER A 64 1.61 -3.01 12.46
CA SER A 64 1.65 -4.24 11.65
C SER A 64 0.90 -4.13 10.33
N LEU A 65 0.00 -3.16 10.16
CA LEU A 65 -0.84 -3.01 8.97
C LEU A 65 -0.79 -1.58 8.43
N LYS A 66 -0.52 -1.46 7.14
CA LYS A 66 -0.68 -0.23 6.37
C LYS A 66 -1.86 -0.39 5.41
N VAL A 67 -2.75 0.61 5.35
CA VAL A 67 -3.86 0.63 4.39
C VAL A 67 -3.55 1.65 3.29
N ILE A 68 -3.62 1.22 2.03
CA ILE A 68 -3.45 2.09 0.87
C ILE A 68 -4.77 2.13 0.11
N MET A 69 -5.46 3.26 0.17
CA MET A 69 -6.66 3.51 -0.61
C MET A 69 -6.32 4.24 -1.91
N THR A 70 -6.79 3.72 -3.02
CA THR A 70 -6.66 4.34 -4.34
C THR A 70 -8.04 4.60 -4.92
N VAL A 71 -8.33 5.84 -5.31
CA VAL A 71 -9.61 6.24 -5.89
C VAL A 71 -9.42 6.50 -7.38
N ARG A 72 -10.35 6.05 -8.20
CA ARG A 72 -10.38 6.24 -9.65
C ARG A 72 -11.76 6.67 -10.13
N ASP A 73 -11.75 7.44 -11.21
CA ASP A 73 -12.94 7.98 -11.86
C ASP A 73 -13.37 7.11 -13.05
N GLY A 74 -14.60 6.61 -13.02
CA GLY A 74 -15.24 5.87 -14.13
C GLY A 74 -15.76 6.78 -15.24
N LYS A 75 -15.71 8.10 -15.06
CA LYS A 75 -16.08 9.12 -16.05
C LYS A 75 -17.48 8.96 -16.64
N ASN A 76 -18.39 8.40 -15.86
CA ASN A 76 -19.76 8.09 -16.28
C ASN A 76 -19.82 7.22 -17.55
N ASP A 77 -18.80 6.40 -17.76
CA ASP A 77 -18.66 5.49 -18.90
C ASP A 77 -18.32 4.08 -18.42
N GLN A 78 -19.21 3.11 -18.69
CA GLN A 78 -19.06 1.74 -18.21
C GLN A 78 -17.81 1.04 -18.79
N LYS A 79 -17.42 1.37 -20.02
CA LYS A 79 -16.20 0.80 -20.61
C LYS A 79 -14.96 1.30 -19.89
N ILE A 80 -14.88 2.61 -19.64
CA ILE A 80 -13.78 3.20 -18.87
C ILE A 80 -13.77 2.62 -17.46
N GLN A 81 -14.93 2.49 -16.80
CA GLN A 81 -15.02 1.88 -15.47
C GLN A 81 -14.46 0.46 -15.44
N ASN A 82 -14.81 -0.37 -16.45
CA ASN A 82 -14.29 -1.74 -16.56
C ASN A 82 -12.76 -1.77 -16.74
N GLU A 83 -12.21 -0.86 -17.56
CA GLU A 83 -10.75 -0.72 -17.75
C GLU A 83 -10.05 -0.34 -16.43
N VAL A 84 -10.60 0.63 -15.70
CA VAL A 84 -10.09 1.08 -14.40
C VAL A 84 -10.14 -0.03 -13.34
N VAL A 85 -11.22 -0.80 -13.28
CA VAL A 85 -11.33 -1.97 -12.39
C VAL A 85 -10.21 -2.98 -12.69
N LYS A 86 -10.00 -3.28 -13.96
CA LYS A 86 -8.93 -4.19 -14.37
C LYS A 86 -7.56 -3.67 -13.97
N GLU A 87 -7.27 -2.39 -14.19
CA GLU A 87 -6.00 -1.77 -13.78
C GLU A 87 -5.77 -1.88 -12.26
N MET A 88 -6.81 -1.70 -11.44
CA MET A 88 -6.70 -1.81 -9.99
C MET A 88 -6.44 -3.25 -9.54
N LEU A 89 -7.07 -4.25 -10.17
CA LEU A 89 -6.80 -5.66 -9.90
C LEU A 89 -5.34 -6.01 -10.29
N ASP A 90 -4.90 -5.57 -11.46
CA ASP A 90 -3.53 -5.77 -11.94
C ASP A 90 -2.50 -5.07 -11.01
N ALA A 91 -2.87 -3.96 -10.38
CA ALA A 91 -2.07 -3.26 -9.37
C ALA A 91 -2.07 -3.92 -7.98
N GLY A 92 -2.80 -5.02 -7.82
CA GLY A 92 -2.85 -5.81 -6.59
C GLY A 92 -3.80 -5.25 -5.53
N CYS A 93 -4.87 -4.55 -5.90
CA CYS A 93 -5.94 -4.24 -4.97
C CYS A 93 -6.63 -5.52 -4.52
N GLU A 94 -6.73 -5.71 -3.21
CA GLU A 94 -7.32 -6.90 -2.58
C GLU A 94 -8.81 -6.69 -2.27
N ILE A 95 -9.21 -5.44 -2.14
CA ILE A 95 -10.61 -5.01 -1.93
C ILE A 95 -10.95 -3.98 -2.99
N LEU A 96 -12.10 -4.14 -3.63
CA LEU A 96 -12.66 -3.17 -4.56
C LEU A 96 -14.04 -2.72 -4.11
N ALA A 97 -14.21 -1.41 -3.95
CA ALA A 97 -15.50 -0.76 -3.80
C ALA A 97 -15.83 -0.05 -5.12
N VAL A 98 -16.89 -0.46 -5.78
CA VAL A 98 -17.27 0.06 -7.09
C VAL A 98 -18.66 0.66 -7.05
N ASP A 99 -18.74 1.96 -7.32
CA ASP A 99 -20.02 2.64 -7.56
C ASP A 99 -20.29 2.57 -9.07
N LEU A 100 -21.28 1.73 -9.43
CA LEU A 100 -21.51 1.32 -10.82
C LEU A 100 -22.07 2.43 -11.69
N VAL A 101 -21.48 2.65 -12.86
CA VAL A 101 -22.06 3.47 -13.93
C VAL A 101 -23.35 2.82 -14.43
N ASP A 102 -23.27 1.56 -14.83
CA ASP A 102 -24.45 0.77 -15.20
C ASP A 102 -24.81 -0.23 -14.10
N ARG A 103 -25.87 0.09 -13.35
CA ARG A 103 -26.36 -0.72 -12.23
C ARG A 103 -27.04 -2.01 -12.66
N THR A 104 -27.32 -2.18 -13.95
CA THR A 104 -27.98 -3.36 -14.49
C THR A 104 -27.01 -4.45 -14.93
N GLU A 105 -25.71 -4.12 -15.11
CA GLU A 105 -24.70 -5.06 -15.59
C GLU A 105 -23.44 -5.17 -14.69
N PRO A 106 -23.59 -5.54 -13.41
CA PRO A 106 -22.42 -5.74 -12.55
C PRO A 106 -21.59 -6.98 -12.88
N SER A 107 -22.14 -7.86 -13.74
CA SER A 107 -21.58 -9.19 -14.00
C SER A 107 -20.18 -9.17 -14.58
N ASN A 108 -19.81 -8.15 -15.36
CA ASN A 108 -18.47 -8.02 -15.92
C ASN A 108 -17.44 -7.71 -14.85
N ILE A 109 -17.77 -6.82 -13.91
CA ILE A 109 -16.89 -6.45 -12.79
C ILE A 109 -16.72 -7.64 -11.84
N ILE A 110 -17.81 -8.34 -11.50
CA ILE A 110 -17.78 -9.53 -10.63
C ILE A 110 -16.92 -10.66 -11.24
N LYS A 111 -16.94 -10.82 -12.56
CA LYS A 111 -16.11 -11.84 -13.22
C LYS A 111 -14.63 -11.51 -13.29
N MET A 112 -14.27 -10.23 -13.20
CA MET A 112 -12.88 -9.79 -13.16
C MET A 112 -12.25 -9.93 -11.77
N ALA A 113 -13.05 -9.75 -10.72
CA ALA A 113 -12.63 -9.89 -9.34
C ALA A 113 -12.58 -11.34 -8.87
#